data_8838080827508bf82d57e8d24323c6fa
#
_entry.id   8838080827508bf82d57e8d24323c6fa
#
_cell.length_a   1.000
_cell.length_b   1.000
_cell.length_c   1.000
_cell.angle_alpha   90.00
_cell.angle_beta   90.00
_cell.angle_gamma   90.00
#
_symmetry.space_group_name_H-M   'P 1'
#
loop_
_entity.id
_entity.type
_entity.pdbx_description
1 polymer ?
#
loop_
_entity_poly.entity_id
_entity_poly.type
_entity_poly.pdbx_seq_one_letter_code
_entity_poly.pdbx_strand_id
1 'polypeptide(L)'
;MIFVLLDTTRADRLSALGNVCAVTPVLDGLAAAGVLFRRHFANAHATRSSMPQLMSGRYYHQNILGTFRPDEHPREFPFTRPDPEPTLLPALLRTHGYRTIGVSAHPWVVADSEFGRQFDQLEL
;
A
#
# COMPACT_ATOMS: atom_id res chain seq x y z
N MET A 1 2.96 -4.54 -15.09
CA MET A 1 2.01 -3.75 -14.27
C MET A 1 2.83 -2.76 -13.45
N ILE A 2 2.38 -1.51 -13.35
CA ILE A 2 2.96 -0.50 -12.45
C ILE A 2 1.89 -0.15 -11.41
N PHE A 3 2.26 -0.15 -10.15
CA PHE A 3 1.42 0.26 -9.04
C PHE A 3 2.08 1.46 -8.36
N VAL A 4 1.38 2.59 -8.30
CA VAL A 4 1.88 3.82 -7.69
C VAL A 4 0.99 4.19 -6.51
N LEU A 5 1.58 4.31 -5.33
CA LEU A 5 0.91 4.75 -4.12
C LEU A 5 1.43 6.12 -3.70
N LEU A 6 0.55 7.08 -3.61
CA LEU A 6 0.83 8.41 -3.08
C LEU A 6 0.32 8.48 -1.64
N ASP A 7 1.24 8.27 -0.70
CA ASP A 7 0.90 8.34 0.72
C ASP A 7 0.48 9.75 1.16
N THR A 8 -0.41 9.85 2.14
CA THR A 8 -0.94 11.11 2.69
C THR A 8 -1.58 12.08 1.67
N THR A 9 -1.84 11.61 0.45
CA THR A 9 -2.45 12.44 -0.59
C THR A 9 -3.97 12.48 -0.43
N ARG A 10 -4.49 13.66 -0.17
CA ARG A 10 -5.94 13.90 -0.05
C ARG A 10 -6.59 13.99 -1.43
N ALA A 11 -7.74 13.37 -1.59
CA ALA A 11 -8.51 13.42 -2.85
C ALA A 11 -8.89 14.85 -3.27
N ASP A 12 -9.23 15.71 -2.31
CA ASP A 12 -9.57 17.11 -2.55
C ASP A 12 -8.38 18.00 -2.96
N ARG A 13 -7.17 17.42 -3.07
CA ARG A 13 -5.97 18.10 -3.57
C ARG A 13 -5.61 17.70 -5.01
N LEU A 14 -6.45 16.94 -5.67
CA LEU A 14 -6.24 16.51 -7.05
C LEU A 14 -7.19 17.27 -7.99
N SER A 15 -6.65 17.82 -9.09
CA SER A 15 -7.46 18.55 -10.10
C SER A 15 -8.47 17.62 -10.78
N ALA A 16 -8.12 16.38 -11.09
CA ALA A 16 -9.06 15.38 -11.65
C ALA A 16 -10.27 15.11 -10.73
N LEU A 17 -10.17 15.39 -9.43
CA LEU A 17 -11.26 15.24 -8.46
C LEU A 17 -11.98 16.55 -8.13
N GLY A 18 -11.66 17.63 -8.86
CA GLY A 18 -12.38 18.90 -8.80
C GLY A 18 -11.69 20.03 -8.04
N ASN A 19 -10.42 19.87 -7.66
CA ASN A 19 -9.67 20.96 -7.05
C ASN A 19 -9.23 21.97 -8.13
N VAL A 20 -9.80 23.17 -8.09
CA VAL A 20 -9.51 24.23 -9.06
C VAL A 20 -8.15 24.92 -8.85
N CYS A 21 -7.57 24.76 -7.67
CA CYS A 21 -6.26 25.34 -7.31
C CYS A 21 -5.11 24.35 -7.46
N ALA A 22 -5.39 23.07 -7.64
CA ALA A 22 -4.37 22.05 -7.81
C ALA A 22 -3.95 21.97 -9.29
N VAL A 23 -2.67 21.67 -9.51
CA VAL A 23 -2.11 21.42 -10.83
C VAL A 23 -1.45 20.05 -10.81
N THR A 24 -2.20 19.03 -11.24
CA THR A 24 -1.76 17.63 -11.30
C THR A 24 -1.90 17.05 -12.71
N PRO A 25 -1.23 17.65 -13.73
CA PRO A 25 -1.53 17.37 -15.14
C PRO A 25 -1.26 15.92 -15.55
N VAL A 26 -0.29 15.27 -14.94
CA VAL A 26 0.02 13.84 -15.22
C VAL A 26 -1.10 12.94 -14.70
N LEU A 27 -1.59 13.19 -13.47
CA LEU A 27 -2.70 12.42 -12.89
C LEU A 27 -4.01 12.72 -13.63
N ASP A 28 -4.22 13.95 -14.09
CA ASP A 28 -5.37 14.33 -14.90
C ASP A 28 -5.35 13.61 -16.25
N GLY A 29 -4.19 13.53 -16.89
CA GLY A 29 -4.01 12.75 -18.11
C GLY A 29 -4.28 11.26 -17.92
N LEU A 30 -3.81 10.67 -16.84
CA LEU A 30 -4.10 9.28 -16.50
C LEU A 30 -5.59 9.07 -16.23
N ALA A 31 -6.22 9.99 -15.51
CA ALA A 31 -7.66 9.95 -15.23
C ALA A 31 -8.51 10.05 -16.49
N ALA A 32 -8.09 10.88 -17.47
CA ALA A 32 -8.78 11.04 -18.74
C ALA A 32 -8.61 9.84 -19.68
N ALA A 33 -7.45 9.16 -19.61
CA ALA A 33 -7.14 8.00 -20.45
C ALA A 33 -7.58 6.66 -19.85
N GLY A 34 -7.91 6.64 -18.55
CA GLY A 34 -8.22 5.43 -17.81
C GLY A 34 -9.57 5.47 -17.11
N VAL A 35 -9.66 4.86 -15.94
CA VAL A 35 -10.86 4.84 -15.09
C VAL A 35 -10.58 5.60 -13.79
N LEU A 36 -11.36 6.65 -13.55
CA LEU A 36 -11.30 7.44 -12.32
C LEU A 36 -12.38 7.00 -11.33
N PHE A 37 -11.97 6.39 -10.22
CA PHE A 37 -12.88 6.02 -9.13
C PHE A 37 -13.10 7.20 -8.18
N ARG A 38 -14.20 7.92 -8.35
CA ARG A 38 -14.53 9.11 -7.54
C ARG A 38 -14.98 8.79 -6.11
N ARG A 39 -15.40 7.57 -5.85
CA ARG A 39 -15.91 7.11 -4.56
C ARG A 39 -15.15 5.87 -4.08
N HIS A 40 -13.83 5.94 -4.16
CA HIS A 40 -12.97 4.92 -3.58
C HIS A 40 -12.57 5.35 -2.17
N PHE A 41 -12.87 4.53 -1.18
CA PHE A 41 -12.60 4.83 0.22
C PHE A 41 -11.46 3.94 0.72
N ALA A 42 -10.52 4.54 1.42
CA ALA A 42 -9.50 3.79 2.11
C ALA A 42 -10.12 2.97 3.26
N ASN A 43 -9.67 1.75 3.45
CA ASN A 43 -10.17 0.87 4.50
C ASN A 43 -9.73 1.30 5.91
N ALA A 44 -8.75 2.18 6.02
CA ALA A 44 -8.26 2.73 7.27
C ALA A 44 -7.64 4.12 7.06
N HIS A 45 -7.53 4.88 8.14
CA HIS A 45 -7.08 6.28 8.13
C HIS A 45 -5.57 6.46 8.29
N ALA A 46 -4.82 5.40 8.57
CA ALA A 46 -3.38 5.44 8.79
C ALA A 46 -2.66 4.39 7.94
N THR A 47 -1.44 4.70 7.49
CA THR A 47 -0.60 3.82 6.66
C THR A 47 -0.44 2.45 7.29
N ARG A 48 -0.20 2.40 8.60
CA ARG A 48 0.00 1.16 9.37
C ARG A 48 -1.18 0.19 9.29
N SER A 49 -2.37 0.68 9.19
CA SER A 49 -3.58 -0.14 9.06
C SER A 49 -4.05 -0.30 7.62
N SER A 50 -3.80 0.67 6.73
CA SER A 50 -4.27 0.61 5.34
C SER A 50 -3.36 -0.22 4.43
N MET A 51 -2.03 -0.11 4.58
CA MET A 51 -1.07 -0.82 3.72
C MET A 51 -1.21 -2.35 3.78
N PRO A 52 -1.32 -2.99 4.97
CA PRO A 52 -1.57 -4.42 5.04
C PRO A 52 -2.82 -4.85 4.28
N GLN A 53 -3.89 -4.08 4.39
CA GLN A 53 -5.15 -4.37 3.71
C GLN A 53 -5.02 -4.23 2.19
N LEU A 54 -4.37 -3.15 1.76
CA LEU A 54 -4.14 -2.88 0.34
C LEU A 54 -3.31 -3.99 -0.33
N MET A 55 -2.25 -4.43 0.35
CA MET A 55 -1.33 -5.42 -0.21
C MET A 55 -1.80 -6.87 -0.06
N SER A 56 -2.64 -7.18 0.93
CA SER A 56 -3.18 -8.52 1.14
C SER A 56 -4.55 -8.75 0.51
N GLY A 57 -5.28 -7.68 0.17
CA GLY A 57 -6.68 -7.75 -0.23
C GLY A 57 -7.64 -8.17 0.89
N ARG A 58 -7.20 -8.10 2.14
CA ARG A 58 -7.97 -8.52 3.32
C ARG A 58 -8.30 -7.32 4.20
N TYR A 59 -9.42 -7.37 4.91
CA TYR A 59 -9.74 -6.37 5.92
C TYR A 59 -8.82 -6.45 7.14
N TYR A 60 -8.71 -5.35 7.88
CA TYR A 60 -7.82 -5.22 9.03
C TYR A 60 -7.96 -6.37 10.03
N HIS A 61 -9.18 -6.70 10.44
CA HIS A 61 -9.46 -7.77 11.38
C HIS A 61 -9.11 -9.18 10.86
N GLN A 62 -8.95 -9.34 9.55
CA GLN A 62 -8.51 -10.60 8.94
C GLN A 62 -6.99 -10.74 8.92
N ASN A 63 -6.27 -9.61 9.00
CA ASN A 63 -4.82 -9.57 9.02
C ASN A 63 -4.26 -9.62 10.44
N ILE A 64 -5.04 -9.15 11.42
CA ILE A 64 -4.60 -9.05 12.81
C ILE A 64 -5.33 -10.09 13.65
N LEU A 65 -4.60 -11.12 14.07
CA LEU A 65 -5.03 -12.06 15.10
C LEU A 65 -4.09 -11.92 16.30
N GLY A 66 -4.46 -11.09 17.25
CA GLY A 66 -3.71 -10.91 18.47
C GLY A 66 -3.69 -9.46 18.97
N THR A 67 -3.18 -9.25 20.16
CA THR A 67 -2.99 -7.92 20.73
C THR A 67 -1.80 -7.26 20.06
N PHE A 68 -2.06 -6.22 19.30
CA PHE A 68 -1.03 -5.35 18.81
C PHE A 68 -0.30 -4.67 19.98
N ARG A 69 1.02 -4.85 20.05
CA ARG A 69 1.89 -4.21 21.04
C ARG A 69 2.81 -3.22 20.33
N PRO A 70 2.43 -1.92 20.25
CA PRO A 70 3.19 -0.90 19.54
C PRO A 70 4.59 -0.66 20.11
N ASP A 71 4.81 -1.03 21.34
CA ASP A 71 6.04 -0.82 22.13
C ASP A 71 7.10 -1.88 21.81
N GLU A 72 6.72 -3.07 21.37
CA GLU A 72 7.65 -4.16 21.11
C GLU A 72 8.28 -4.04 19.70
N HIS A 73 7.52 -3.59 18.71
CA HIS A 73 7.97 -3.48 17.31
C HIS A 73 7.40 -2.23 16.62
N PRO A 74 7.92 -1.03 16.91
CA PRO A 74 7.36 0.23 16.40
C PRO A 74 7.47 0.39 14.87
N ARG A 75 8.31 -0.40 14.20
CA ARG A 75 8.53 -0.37 12.75
C ARG A 75 7.89 -1.52 11.98
N GLU A 76 7.29 -2.48 12.68
CA GLU A 76 6.63 -3.60 12.02
C GLU A 76 5.16 -3.29 11.74
N PHE A 77 4.69 -3.76 10.61
CA PHE A 77 3.26 -3.75 10.35
C PHE A 77 2.59 -4.79 11.25
N PRO A 78 1.37 -4.53 11.71
CA PRO A 78 0.68 -5.44 12.64
C PRO A 78 0.15 -6.70 11.93
N PHE A 79 1.02 -7.44 11.26
CA PHE A 79 0.71 -8.79 10.86
C PHE A 79 1.00 -9.71 12.04
N THR A 80 0.04 -9.88 12.91
CA THR A 80 0.19 -10.70 14.11
C THR A 80 -0.34 -12.11 13.92
N ARG A 81 -0.28 -12.62 12.69
CA ARG A 81 -0.62 -14.02 12.44
C ARG A 81 0.65 -14.85 12.41
N PRO A 82 0.80 -15.80 13.35
CA PRO A 82 1.97 -16.65 13.36
C PRO A 82 1.99 -17.71 12.27
N ASP A 83 0.86 -17.99 11.54
CA ASP A 83 0.92 -18.96 10.43
C ASP A 83 -0.45 -19.13 9.73
N PRO A 84 -0.49 -19.13 8.38
CA PRO A 84 0.58 -18.67 7.49
C PRO A 84 0.64 -17.14 7.42
N GLU A 85 1.83 -16.58 7.26
CA GLU A 85 1.98 -15.14 6.95
C GLU A 85 1.07 -14.76 5.78
N PRO A 86 0.36 -13.62 5.85
CA PRO A 86 -0.49 -13.22 4.76
C PRO A 86 0.36 -13.03 3.50
N THR A 87 0.04 -13.75 2.45
CA THR A 87 0.66 -13.55 1.15
C THR A 87 0.29 -12.17 0.63
N LEU A 88 1.26 -11.28 0.54
CA LEU A 88 1.06 -9.95 -0.02
C LEU A 88 1.15 -9.99 -1.55
N LEU A 89 0.62 -8.96 -2.19
CA LEU A 89 0.58 -8.86 -3.64
C LEU A 89 1.92 -9.15 -4.32
N PRO A 90 3.09 -8.64 -3.86
CA PRO A 90 4.37 -8.97 -4.48
C PRO A 90 4.69 -10.46 -4.45
N ALA A 91 4.52 -11.12 -3.30
CA ALA A 91 4.76 -12.55 -3.19
C ALA A 91 3.79 -13.37 -4.06
N LEU A 92 2.52 -12.97 -4.11
CA LEU A 92 1.53 -13.60 -4.99
C LEU A 92 1.94 -13.49 -6.46
N LEU A 93 2.39 -12.31 -6.91
CA LEU A 93 2.84 -12.10 -8.28
C LEU A 93 4.08 -12.96 -8.60
N ARG A 94 5.00 -13.14 -7.65
CA ARG A 94 6.17 -14.02 -7.80
C ARG A 94 5.75 -15.47 -8.05
N THR A 95 4.74 -15.99 -7.35
CA THR A 95 4.25 -17.36 -7.60
C THR A 95 3.68 -17.54 -9.02
N HIS A 96 3.31 -16.44 -9.68
CA HIS A 96 2.86 -16.41 -11.07
C HIS A 96 3.96 -16.04 -12.07
N GLY A 97 5.22 -16.11 -11.67
CA GLY A 97 6.37 -15.89 -12.54
C GLY A 97 6.72 -14.43 -12.83
N TYR A 98 6.12 -13.47 -12.11
CA TYR A 98 6.50 -12.06 -12.23
C TYR A 98 7.74 -11.76 -11.39
N ARG A 99 8.64 -10.95 -11.91
CA ARG A 99 9.66 -10.28 -11.12
C ARG A 99 9.06 -9.02 -10.49
N THR A 100 9.21 -8.87 -9.19
CA THR A 100 8.62 -7.78 -8.41
C THR A 100 9.69 -6.82 -7.93
N ILE A 101 9.57 -5.56 -8.33
CA ILE A 101 10.50 -4.48 -7.95
C ILE A 101 9.67 -3.41 -7.26
N GLY A 102 10.11 -2.98 -6.10
CA GLY A 102 9.54 -1.87 -5.34
C GLY A 102 10.52 -0.72 -5.19
N VAL A 103 10.00 0.49 -5.12
CA VAL A 103 10.71 1.69 -4.69
C VAL A 103 9.87 2.36 -3.62
N SER A 104 10.44 2.64 -2.48
CA SER A 104 9.70 3.19 -1.34
C SER A 104 10.46 4.36 -0.73
N ALA A 105 9.75 5.43 -0.42
CA ALA A 105 10.24 6.52 0.43
C ALA A 105 9.69 6.42 1.87
N HIS A 106 8.95 5.35 2.18
CA HIS A 106 8.30 5.22 3.47
C HIS A 106 9.18 4.44 4.46
N PRO A 107 9.42 4.95 5.69
CA PRO A 107 10.38 4.38 6.64
C PRO A 107 10.02 2.98 7.16
N TRP A 108 8.80 2.53 6.95
CA TRP A 108 8.34 1.18 7.35
C TRP A 108 8.34 0.18 6.20
N VAL A 109 8.46 0.66 4.96
CA VAL A 109 8.52 -0.19 3.77
C VAL A 109 9.95 -0.22 3.28
N VAL A 110 10.78 -0.96 3.99
CA VAL A 110 12.22 -1.13 3.74
C VAL A 110 12.52 -2.59 3.43
N ALA A 111 13.68 -2.87 2.84
CA ALA A 111 14.01 -4.20 2.33
C ALA A 111 13.95 -5.31 3.38
N ASP A 112 14.30 -5.01 4.62
CA ASP A 112 14.28 -5.95 5.76
C ASP A 112 12.94 -6.00 6.51
N SER A 113 11.97 -5.15 6.11
CA SER A 113 10.61 -5.21 6.65
C SER A 113 9.83 -6.42 6.13
N GLU A 114 8.75 -6.79 6.81
CA GLU A 114 7.81 -7.83 6.35
C GLU A 114 7.30 -7.57 4.93
N PHE A 115 7.10 -6.31 4.57
CA PHE A 115 6.72 -5.90 3.22
C PHE A 115 7.86 -6.08 2.22
N GLY A 116 9.06 -5.61 2.60
CA GLY A 116 10.22 -5.61 1.71
C GLY A 116 10.66 -7.01 1.34
N ARG A 117 10.64 -7.93 2.28
CA ARG A 117 11.01 -9.33 2.06
C ARG A 117 10.12 -10.06 1.04
N GLN A 118 8.96 -9.53 0.73
CA GLN A 118 8.05 -10.13 -0.25
C GLN A 118 8.30 -9.66 -1.70
N PHE A 119 9.14 -8.65 -1.89
CA PHE A 119 9.64 -8.25 -3.21
C PHE A 119 10.90 -9.04 -3.59
N ASP A 120 11.18 -9.16 -4.90
CA ASP A 120 12.49 -9.64 -5.37
C ASP A 120 13.56 -8.57 -5.15
N GLN A 121 13.17 -7.30 -5.23
CA GLN A 121 14.05 -6.15 -5.03
C GLN A 121 13.22 -4.99 -4.48
N LEU A 122 13.66 -4.37 -3.39
CA LEU A 122 13.08 -3.15 -2.84
C LEU A 122 14.18 -2.13 -2.61
N GLU A 123 14.03 -0.95 -3.18
CA GLU A 123 14.95 0.19 -3.05
C GLU A 123 14.25 1.33 -2.28
N LEU A 124 15.08 2.16 -1.63
CA LEU A 124 14.66 3.35 -0.87
C LEU A 124 14.92 4.62 -1.68
#